data_08b140b99f2acc7b03d8fe49982a80a1
#
_entry.id   08b140b99f2acc7b03d8fe49982a80a1
#
_cell.length_a   1.000
_cell.length_b   1.000
_cell.length_c   1.000
_cell.angle_alpha   90.00
_cell.angle_beta   90.00
_cell.angle_gamma   90.00
#
_symmetry.space_group_name_H-M   'P 1'
#
loop_
_entity.id
_entity.type
_entity.pdbx_description
1 polymer ?
#
loop_
_entity_poly.entity_id
_entity_poly.type
_entity_poly.pdbx_seq_one_letter_code
_entity_poly.pdbx_strand_id
1 'polypeptide(L)'
;MEQLELRGLLCRIDGPSVVDPQLVAECKTYREVVRLCWDKRKVKNMTKAMLAERAGLYASHVSCYLSKDDTQRDLPAGGIRGFEKACDNTAISQWIAMNAKLTPVEEMQFIRRAA
;
A
#
# COMPACT_ATOMS: atom_id res chain seq x y z
N MET A 1 -0.58 10.24 29.67
CA MET A 1 -1.03 11.38 28.86
C MET A 1 -0.04 11.74 27.77
N GLU A 2 1.22 11.98 28.13
CA GLU A 2 2.25 12.34 27.15
C GLU A 2 2.47 11.25 26.12
N GLN A 3 2.42 9.99 26.53
CA GLN A 3 2.59 8.87 25.58
C GLN A 3 1.48 8.79 24.54
N LEU A 4 0.25 9.14 24.92
CA LEU A 4 -0.87 9.16 23.98
C LEU A 4 -0.72 10.30 22.97
N GLU A 5 -0.29 11.46 23.44
CA GLU A 5 -0.03 12.60 22.55
C GLU A 5 1.11 12.29 21.59
N LEU A 6 2.16 11.67 22.10
CA LEU A 6 3.30 11.27 21.29
C LEU A 6 2.90 10.25 20.23
N ARG A 7 2.06 9.27 20.58
CA ARG A 7 1.54 8.32 19.60
C ARG A 7 0.71 9.00 18.52
N GLY A 8 -0.14 9.92 18.89
CA GLY A 8 -0.93 10.68 17.93
C GLY A 8 -0.05 11.47 16.99
N LEU A 9 0.98 12.09 17.53
CA LEU A 9 1.93 12.84 16.75
C LEU A 9 2.73 11.94 15.81
N LEU A 10 3.22 10.81 16.29
CA LEU A 10 3.97 9.84 15.49
C LEU A 10 3.11 9.26 14.38
N CYS A 11 1.84 8.94 14.64
CA CYS A 11 0.94 8.46 13.60
C CYS A 11 0.74 9.47 12.48
N ARG A 12 0.70 10.75 12.81
CA ARG A 12 0.58 11.81 11.81
C ARG A 12 1.87 11.98 11.01
N ILE A 13 3.00 11.89 11.69
CA ILE A 13 4.32 12.02 11.06
C ILE A 13 4.61 10.80 10.20
N ASP A 14 4.30 9.61 10.71
CA ASP A 14 4.58 8.35 10.02
C ASP A 14 3.62 8.09 8.86
N GLY A 15 2.52 8.84 8.78
CA GLY A 15 1.58 8.74 7.67
C GLY A 15 0.56 7.60 7.84
N PRO A 16 0.24 6.86 6.76
CA PRO A 16 -0.83 5.89 6.75
C PRO A 16 -0.66 4.75 7.76
N SER A 17 -1.78 4.26 8.26
CA SER A 17 -1.82 3.18 9.27
C SER A 17 -1.50 1.82 8.67
N VAL A 18 -0.98 0.94 9.52
CA VAL A 18 -0.72 -0.47 9.16
C VAL A 18 -2.05 -1.23 9.12
N VAL A 19 -2.22 -2.06 8.10
CA VAL A 19 -3.34 -3.01 7.98
C VAL A 19 -2.95 -4.30 8.68
N ASP A 20 -3.94 -5.05 9.20
CA ASP A 20 -3.69 -6.34 9.83
C ASP A 20 -2.79 -7.20 8.92
N PRO A 21 -1.60 -7.59 9.39
CA PRO A 21 -0.66 -8.36 8.58
C PRO A 21 -1.23 -9.68 8.06
N GLN A 22 -2.16 -10.28 8.78
CA GLN A 22 -2.79 -11.53 8.35
C GLN A 22 -3.63 -11.32 7.09
N LEU A 23 -4.38 -10.22 7.02
CA LEU A 23 -5.17 -9.88 5.84
C LEU A 23 -4.27 -9.63 4.64
N VAL A 24 -3.16 -8.95 4.85
CA VAL A 24 -2.17 -8.69 3.79
C VAL A 24 -1.54 -9.99 3.31
N ALA A 25 -1.19 -10.89 4.23
CA ALA A 25 -0.59 -12.18 3.89
C ALA A 25 -1.53 -13.09 3.10
N GLU A 26 -2.84 -12.94 3.27
CA GLU A 26 -3.84 -13.71 2.53
C GLU A 26 -3.94 -13.28 1.07
N CYS A 27 -3.46 -12.10 0.71
CA CYS A 27 -3.46 -11.63 -0.67
C CYS A 27 -2.41 -12.40 -1.47
N LYS A 28 -2.84 -13.05 -2.56
CA LYS A 28 -1.97 -13.86 -3.42
C LYS A 28 -1.36 -13.04 -4.54
N THR A 29 -2.02 -11.98 -4.97
CA THR A 29 -1.59 -11.16 -6.09
C THR A 29 -1.52 -9.70 -5.70
N TYR A 30 -0.76 -8.94 -6.49
CA TYR A 30 -0.65 -7.49 -6.34
C TYR A 30 -2.04 -6.82 -6.43
N ARG A 31 -2.86 -7.27 -7.38
CA ARG A 31 -4.21 -6.73 -7.57
C ARG A 31 -5.08 -6.94 -6.33
N GLU A 32 -4.98 -8.09 -5.69
CA GLU A 32 -5.73 -8.37 -4.47
C GLU A 32 -5.37 -7.41 -3.35
N VAL A 33 -4.08 -7.11 -3.17
CA VAL A 33 -3.66 -6.19 -2.10
C VAL A 33 -4.00 -4.74 -2.42
N VAL A 34 -3.99 -4.35 -3.69
CA VAL A 34 -4.46 -3.01 -4.11
C VAL A 34 -5.93 -2.86 -3.74
N ARG A 35 -6.75 -3.88 -4.00
CA ARG A 35 -8.15 -3.89 -3.62
C ARG A 35 -8.35 -3.88 -2.11
N LEU A 36 -7.53 -4.62 -1.37
CA LEU A 36 -7.56 -4.60 0.09
C LEU A 36 -7.25 -3.20 0.62
N CYS A 37 -6.25 -2.53 0.07
CA CYS A 37 -5.93 -1.15 0.43
C CYS A 37 -7.14 -0.23 0.25
N TRP A 38 -7.85 -0.37 -0.87
CA TRP A 38 -9.07 0.39 -1.14
C TRP A 38 -10.17 0.04 -0.14
N ASP A 39 -10.38 -1.25 0.14
CA ASP A 39 -11.42 -1.70 1.07
C ASP A 39 -11.19 -1.19 2.49
N LYS A 40 -9.93 -1.03 2.89
CA LYS A 40 -9.54 -0.55 4.22
C LYS A 40 -9.31 0.96 4.28
N ARG A 41 -9.76 1.72 3.28
CA ARG A 41 -9.61 3.17 3.29
C ARG A 41 -10.29 3.78 4.52
N LYS A 42 -9.64 4.78 5.09
CA LYS A 42 -10.14 5.44 6.30
C LYS A 42 -11.39 6.26 6.04
N VAL A 43 -11.46 6.92 4.90
CA VAL A 43 -12.63 7.70 4.49
C VAL A 43 -13.55 6.78 3.69
N LYS A 44 -14.52 6.17 4.35
CA LYS A 44 -15.37 5.13 3.76
C LYS A 44 -16.25 5.63 2.63
N ASN A 45 -16.63 6.89 2.65
CA ASN A 45 -17.44 7.49 1.57
C ASN A 45 -16.60 8.08 0.45
N MET A 46 -15.28 7.90 0.48
CA MET A 46 -14.41 8.35 -0.62
C MET A 46 -14.75 7.57 -1.89
N THR A 47 -14.98 8.30 -2.97
CA THR A 47 -15.27 7.70 -4.28
C THR A 47 -13.96 7.45 -5.04
N LYS A 48 -14.05 6.64 -6.10
CA LYS A 48 -12.90 6.39 -6.98
C LYS A 48 -12.39 7.68 -7.62
N ALA A 49 -13.30 8.60 -7.95
CA ALA A 49 -12.91 9.91 -8.51
C ALA A 49 -12.12 10.74 -7.49
N MET A 50 -12.54 10.73 -6.23
CA MET A 50 -11.81 11.41 -5.16
C MET A 50 -10.44 10.79 -4.95
N LEU A 51 -10.34 9.47 -4.98
CA LEU A 51 -9.08 8.76 -4.89
C LEU A 51 -8.14 9.18 -6.02
N ALA A 52 -8.63 9.19 -7.25
CA ALA A 52 -7.84 9.57 -8.42
C ALA A 52 -7.27 10.98 -8.27
N GLU A 53 -8.09 11.93 -7.82
CA GLU A 53 -7.67 13.30 -7.61
C GLU A 53 -6.60 13.40 -6.53
N ARG A 54 -6.81 12.75 -5.39
CA ARG A 54 -5.88 12.80 -4.25
C ARG A 54 -4.57 12.09 -4.53
N ALA A 55 -4.61 11.00 -5.27
CA ALA A 55 -3.44 10.18 -5.58
C ALA A 55 -2.72 10.63 -6.85
N GLY A 56 -3.27 11.58 -7.60
CA GLY A 56 -2.68 12.03 -8.85
C GLY A 56 -2.81 11.00 -9.97
N LEU A 57 -3.88 10.22 -9.97
CA LEU A 57 -4.15 9.17 -10.95
C LEU A 57 -5.30 9.57 -11.87
N TYR A 58 -5.39 8.89 -13.02
CA TYR A 58 -6.52 9.08 -13.92
C TYR A 58 -7.73 8.29 -13.41
N ALA A 59 -8.89 8.94 -13.34
CA ALA A 59 -10.11 8.32 -12.81
C ALA A 59 -10.49 7.03 -13.57
N SER A 60 -10.35 7.03 -14.91
CA SER A 60 -10.62 5.85 -15.72
C SER A 60 -9.69 4.68 -15.40
N HIS A 61 -8.44 4.98 -15.05
CA HIS A 61 -7.45 3.95 -14.70
C HIS A 61 -7.71 3.36 -13.31
N VAL A 62 -8.20 4.16 -12.37
CA VAL A 62 -8.51 3.69 -11.01
C VAL A 62 -9.51 2.55 -11.05
N SER A 63 -10.54 2.64 -11.89
CA SER A 63 -11.50 1.56 -12.07
C SER A 63 -10.84 0.27 -12.55
N CYS A 64 -9.84 0.39 -13.42
CA CYS A 64 -9.06 -0.77 -13.89
C CYS A 64 -8.24 -1.38 -12.77
N TYR A 65 -7.59 -0.54 -11.96
CA TYR A 65 -6.74 -1.01 -10.84
C TYR A 65 -7.55 -1.78 -9.80
N LEU A 66 -8.80 -1.40 -9.60
CA LEU A 66 -9.68 -2.00 -8.60
C LEU A 66 -10.60 -3.09 -9.16
N SER A 67 -10.48 -3.40 -10.45
CA SER A 67 -11.24 -4.47 -11.09
C SER A 67 -10.77 -5.84 -10.60
N LYS A 68 -11.67 -6.81 -10.58
CA LYS A 68 -11.33 -8.21 -10.31
C LYS A 68 -10.66 -8.88 -11.50
N ASP A 69 -10.78 -8.28 -12.68
CA ASP A 69 -10.24 -8.81 -13.94
C ASP A 69 -8.74 -8.50 -14.02
N ASP A 70 -7.90 -9.55 -13.96
CA ASP A 70 -6.44 -9.42 -14.02
C ASP A 70 -5.92 -9.06 -15.40
N THR A 71 -6.76 -9.04 -16.42
CA THR A 71 -6.37 -8.52 -17.75
C THR A 71 -6.40 -7.00 -17.80
N GLN A 72 -7.01 -6.36 -16.80
CA GLN A 72 -7.05 -4.92 -16.69
C GLN A 72 -5.71 -4.35 -16.22
N ARG A 73 -5.55 -3.05 -16.42
CA ARG A 73 -4.34 -2.31 -16.04
C ARG A 73 -4.09 -2.38 -14.53
N ASP A 74 -2.86 -2.64 -14.14
CA ASP A 74 -2.46 -2.64 -12.72
C ASP A 74 -1.98 -1.27 -12.26
N LEU A 75 -2.10 -1.01 -10.95
CA LEU A 75 -1.57 0.21 -10.34
C LEU A 75 -0.05 0.26 -10.55
N PRO A 76 0.47 1.31 -11.21
CA PRO A 76 1.91 1.42 -11.41
C PRO A 76 2.64 1.67 -10.09
N ALA A 77 3.90 1.23 -10.01
CA ALA A 77 4.71 1.40 -8.82
C ALA A 77 4.82 2.87 -8.37
N GLY A 78 4.90 3.79 -9.33
CA GLY A 78 4.93 5.22 -9.02
C GLY A 78 3.64 5.77 -8.42
N GLY A 79 2.53 5.04 -8.54
CA GLY A 79 1.24 5.44 -7.96
C GLY A 79 0.97 4.88 -6.57
N ILE A 80 1.77 3.94 -6.11
CA ILE A 80 1.54 3.26 -4.82
C ILE A 80 1.50 4.25 -3.66
N ARG A 81 2.49 5.13 -3.59
CA ARG A 81 2.59 6.10 -2.49
C ARG A 81 1.37 7.00 -2.40
N GLY A 82 0.93 7.55 -3.53
CA GLY A 82 -0.25 8.40 -3.58
C GLY A 82 -1.52 7.64 -3.23
N PHE A 83 -1.65 6.41 -3.73
CA PHE A 83 -2.78 5.54 -3.45
C PHE A 83 -2.89 5.22 -1.96
N GLU A 84 -1.79 4.79 -1.35
CA GLU A 84 -1.74 4.47 0.09
C GLU A 84 -2.01 5.71 0.94
N LYS A 85 -1.47 6.85 0.56
CA LYS A 85 -1.69 8.10 1.28
C LYS A 85 -3.16 8.51 1.24
N ALA A 86 -3.80 8.37 0.09
CA ALA A 86 -5.22 8.69 -0.06
C ALA A 86 -6.11 7.75 0.73
N CYS A 87 -5.81 6.46 0.72
CA CYS A 87 -6.55 5.45 1.49
C CYS A 87 -6.18 5.45 2.97
N ASP A 88 -5.07 6.08 3.33
CA ASP A 88 -4.55 6.19 4.69
C ASP A 88 -4.21 4.84 5.32
N ASN A 89 -3.63 3.94 4.54
CA ASN A 89 -3.09 2.67 5.02
C ASN A 89 -1.94 2.20 4.14
N THR A 90 -1.17 1.22 4.62
CA THR A 90 0.05 0.75 3.98
C THR A 90 -0.03 -0.70 3.50
N ALA A 91 -1.22 -1.18 3.17
CA ALA A 91 -1.44 -2.57 2.77
C ALA A 91 -0.52 -3.01 1.63
N ILE A 92 -0.40 -2.18 0.59
CA ILE A 92 0.41 -2.51 -0.59
C ILE A 92 1.88 -2.62 -0.24
N SER A 93 2.42 -1.64 0.49
CA SER A 93 3.81 -1.65 0.93
C SER A 93 4.11 -2.84 1.83
N GLN A 94 3.18 -3.18 2.72
CA GLN A 94 3.31 -4.35 3.58
C GLN A 94 3.41 -5.64 2.77
N TRP A 95 2.57 -5.79 1.76
CA TRP A 95 2.57 -6.96 0.89
C TRP A 95 3.88 -7.07 0.12
N ILE A 96 4.37 -5.98 -0.44
CA ILE A 96 5.64 -5.94 -1.16
C ILE A 96 6.78 -6.34 -0.22
N ALA A 97 6.81 -5.80 1.00
CA ALA A 97 7.83 -6.13 1.99
C ALA A 97 7.80 -7.61 2.36
N MET A 98 6.63 -8.19 2.53
CA MET A 98 6.48 -9.61 2.85
C MET A 98 7.02 -10.50 1.74
N ASN A 99 6.78 -10.14 0.48
CA ASN A 99 7.21 -10.93 -0.67
C ASN A 99 8.68 -10.71 -1.02
N ALA A 100 9.27 -9.60 -0.60
CA ALA A 100 10.67 -9.25 -0.87
C ALA A 100 11.58 -9.49 0.33
N LYS A 101 11.10 -10.13 1.39
CA LYS A 101 11.82 -10.21 2.65
C LYS A 101 13.16 -10.91 2.59
N LEU A 102 13.38 -11.78 1.62
CA LEU A 102 14.66 -12.48 1.46
C LEU A 102 15.68 -11.66 0.66
N THR A 103 15.22 -10.68 -0.11
CA THR A 103 16.07 -9.88 -0.98
C THR A 103 17.18 -9.15 -0.21
N PRO A 104 16.91 -8.46 0.91
CA PRO A 104 17.98 -7.80 1.67
C PRO A 104 19.05 -8.77 2.17
N VAL A 105 18.65 -9.98 2.58
CA VAL A 105 19.59 -11.00 3.06
C VAL A 105 20.47 -11.47 1.90
N GLU A 106 19.88 -11.71 0.74
CA GLU A 106 20.59 -12.12 -0.47
C GLU A 106 21.59 -11.06 -0.90
N GLU A 107 21.20 -9.79 -0.88
CA GLU A 107 22.09 -8.68 -1.20
C GLU A 107 23.25 -8.59 -0.24
N MET A 108 23.03 -8.75 1.04
CA MET A 108 24.08 -8.77 2.06
C MET A 108 25.07 -9.89 1.82
N GLN A 109 24.57 -11.08 1.47
CA GLN A 109 25.43 -12.22 1.16
C GLN A 109 26.27 -11.96 -0.07
N PHE A 110 25.70 -11.37 -1.10
CA PHE A 110 26.41 -11.01 -2.32
C PHE A 110 27.54 -10.02 -2.02
N ILE A 111 27.27 -8.99 -1.23
CA ILE A 111 28.26 -7.98 -0.83
C ILE A 111 29.41 -8.65 -0.06
N ARG A 112 29.11 -9.56 0.86
CA ARG A 112 30.13 -10.29 1.60
C ARG A 112 31.03 -11.12 0.70
N ARG A 113 30.44 -11.78 -0.31
CA ARG A 113 31.21 -12.58 -1.27
C ARG A 113 32.10 -11.72 -2.14
N ALA A 114 31.63 -10.53 -2.50
CA ALA A 114 32.39 -9.61 -3.33
C ALA A 114 33.53 -8.92 -2.57
N ALA A 115 33.41 -8.82 -1.26
CA ALA A 115 34.44 -8.25 -0.40
C ALA A 115 35.50 -9.28 -0.08
#